data_022c1af8589f820b8e75b8c3708046ae
#
_entry.id   022c1af8589f820b8e75b8c3708046ae
#
_cell.length_a   1.000
_cell.length_b   1.000
_cell.length_c   1.000
_cell.angle_alpha   90.00
_cell.angle_beta   90.00
_cell.angle_gamma   90.00
#
_symmetry.space_group_name_H-M   'P 1'
#
loop_
_entity.id
_entity.type
_entity.pdbx_description
1 polymer ?
#
loop_
_entity_poly.entity_id
_entity_poly.type
_entity_poly.pdbx_seq_one_letter_code
_entity_poly.pdbx_strand_id
1 'polypeptide(L)'
;MGDEKEIRIRALTGIYYSKPEVIASLLKFSKDREVVPRYFEGFGKRPDTLQYNSDIMGLVKKGATSFHASEEIWKNPLEISSEMSKKEMNEQRRGWDLLIDVDSPFLDCSKIAAKLIIDALEQHGIKNYGLKYSGSRGFHIIIGWNAFPNEFLGIKTKEMFPEWPRAISEYLINHIRGDYNKKVGEILDIESLEKRTNIKKEDLSGVYCTLSNRPAKKGNIVVLKCPVCGLEINRRNYKLTKRRLKCLNNECAGVLETLNEKEYYYSEYDKDPENPNFPLSSDKYPEFFEEIKGVSAEKIANLDLVLVAPRHLFRMPYSLHEKTALVSLVLNKDELEDFNPRKADPLNVEIKDFYPENIDEEARRLLAAALDWKKGREKQDKEIEEEKYGKMKNKGDYKVEIDTSKIKEDMFPKPIKKLLKGLKEGKKRGLFILITFFRALGFDAGYINNKIKEWNELNEPKLKEGYIRSQIDWHLKQNRKILPPNYDNESFYKDLGLFDAGERPKVKNPLVEVMRELRKRTFKNYSERHK
;
A
#
# COMPACT_ATOMS: atom_id res chain seq x y z
N MET A 1 18.42 -28.29 12.56
CA MET A 1 18.98 -27.06 11.89
C MET A 1 18.39 -25.74 12.40
N GLY A 2 17.12 -25.66 12.85
CA GLY A 2 16.56 -24.44 13.45
C GLY A 2 17.21 -24.05 14.77
N ASP A 3 17.36 -24.98 15.69
CA ASP A 3 17.87 -24.74 17.04
C ASP A 3 19.34 -24.28 17.09
N GLU A 4 20.21 -24.83 16.27
CA GLU A 4 21.63 -24.45 16.26
C GLU A 4 21.85 -23.01 15.78
N LYS A 5 21.10 -22.58 14.75
CA LYS A 5 21.17 -21.21 14.25
C LYS A 5 20.68 -20.22 15.31
N GLU A 6 19.62 -20.56 16.03
CA GLU A 6 19.10 -19.73 17.10
C GLU A 6 20.07 -19.59 18.26
N ILE A 7 20.65 -20.69 18.70
CA ILE A 7 21.68 -20.71 19.77
C ILE A 7 22.87 -19.80 19.40
N ARG A 8 23.36 -19.90 18.15
CA ARG A 8 24.46 -19.06 17.66
C ARG A 8 24.07 -17.56 17.63
N ILE A 9 22.87 -17.24 17.17
CA ILE A 9 22.38 -15.85 17.15
C ILE A 9 22.25 -15.32 18.59
N ARG A 10 21.71 -16.10 19.53
CA ARG A 10 21.57 -15.69 20.94
C ARG A 10 22.94 -15.46 21.60
N ALA A 11 23.91 -16.31 21.36
CA ALA A 11 25.26 -16.13 21.88
C ALA A 11 25.92 -14.87 21.35
N LEU A 12 25.85 -14.65 20.03
CA LEU A 12 26.37 -13.44 19.39
C LEU A 12 25.66 -12.19 19.90
N THR A 13 24.33 -12.23 20.08
CA THR A 13 23.51 -11.13 20.62
C THR A 13 23.99 -10.72 22.02
N GLY A 14 24.28 -11.69 22.88
CA GLY A 14 24.82 -11.43 24.24
C GLY A 14 26.16 -10.71 24.21
N ILE A 15 27.10 -11.17 23.36
CA ILE A 15 28.42 -10.53 23.19
C ILE A 15 28.30 -9.13 22.61
N TYR A 16 27.47 -8.97 21.59
CA TYR A 16 27.32 -7.70 20.89
C TYR A 16 26.73 -6.60 21.78
N TYR A 17 25.58 -6.87 22.42
CA TYR A 17 24.92 -5.88 23.29
C TYR A 17 25.58 -5.71 24.66
N SER A 18 26.66 -6.42 24.97
CA SER A 18 27.52 -6.14 26.13
C SER A 18 28.53 -5.01 25.88
N LYS A 19 28.71 -4.57 24.62
CA LYS A 19 29.61 -3.47 24.25
C LYS A 19 29.06 -2.13 24.74
N PRO A 20 29.79 -1.37 25.56
CA PRO A 20 29.30 -0.11 26.15
C PRO A 20 28.89 0.94 25.08
N GLU A 21 29.64 1.03 24.00
CA GLU A 21 29.38 1.95 22.90
C GLU A 21 28.09 1.62 22.14
N VAL A 22 27.73 0.34 22.00
CA VAL A 22 26.47 -0.09 21.41
C VAL A 22 25.29 0.27 22.31
N ILE A 23 25.42 -0.02 23.61
CA ILE A 23 24.41 0.33 24.61
C ILE A 23 24.17 1.85 24.63
N ALA A 24 25.24 2.63 24.67
CA ALA A 24 25.14 4.10 24.67
C ALA A 24 24.42 4.63 23.42
N SER A 25 24.73 4.08 22.24
CA SER A 25 24.08 4.46 20.99
C SER A 25 22.58 4.12 20.98
N LEU A 26 22.20 2.93 21.45
CA LEU A 26 20.80 2.53 21.57
C LEU A 26 20.04 3.44 22.53
N LEU A 27 20.59 3.73 23.71
CA LEU A 27 19.96 4.62 24.70
C LEU A 27 19.85 6.07 24.18
N LYS A 28 20.88 6.58 23.50
CA LYS A 28 20.83 7.91 22.87
C LYS A 28 19.66 8.00 21.90
N PHE A 29 19.45 6.99 21.06
CA PHE A 29 18.38 6.98 20.05
C PHE A 29 17.00 6.68 20.64
N SER A 30 16.90 5.98 21.77
CA SER A 30 15.64 5.61 22.42
C SER A 30 14.91 6.77 23.09
N LYS A 31 15.60 7.89 23.30
CA LYS A 31 15.06 9.05 24.01
C LYS A 31 13.74 9.54 23.39
N ASP A 32 12.69 9.66 24.19
CA ASP A 32 11.36 10.14 23.81
C ASP A 32 10.66 9.25 22.74
N ARG A 33 11.08 7.98 22.58
CA ARG A 33 10.51 7.03 21.61
C ARG A 33 9.93 5.81 22.29
N GLU A 34 8.88 5.27 21.68
CA GLU A 34 8.45 3.89 21.97
C GLU A 34 9.53 2.97 21.39
N VAL A 35 10.11 2.11 22.23
CA VAL A 35 11.10 1.12 21.82
C VAL A 35 10.64 -0.26 22.23
N VAL A 36 10.61 -1.20 21.29
CA VAL A 36 10.09 -2.54 21.52
C VAL A 36 11.15 -3.57 21.14
N PRO A 37 11.48 -4.50 22.05
CA PRO A 37 12.34 -5.62 21.72
C PRO A 37 11.63 -6.59 20.77
N ARG A 38 12.40 -7.27 19.93
CA ARG A 38 11.92 -8.38 19.13
C ARG A 38 12.61 -9.66 19.52
N TYR A 39 11.83 -10.69 19.72
CA TYR A 39 12.23 -12.06 19.96
C TYR A 39 12.05 -12.88 18.68
N PHE A 40 12.50 -14.15 18.66
CA PHE A 40 12.29 -15.02 17.49
C PHE A 40 10.80 -15.20 17.17
N GLU A 41 9.96 -15.30 18.18
CA GLU A 41 8.51 -15.51 18.06
C GLU A 41 7.75 -14.26 17.65
N GLY A 42 8.31 -13.05 17.92
CA GLY A 42 7.62 -11.80 17.61
C GLY A 42 8.09 -10.60 18.42
N PHE A 43 7.31 -9.55 18.38
CA PHE A 43 7.56 -8.34 19.17
C PHE A 43 7.15 -8.52 20.64
N GLY A 44 7.90 -7.86 21.52
CA GLY A 44 7.58 -7.74 22.93
C GLY A 44 6.33 -6.90 23.22
N LYS A 45 6.08 -6.69 24.51
CA LYS A 45 4.96 -5.88 24.99
C LYS A 45 5.06 -4.43 24.46
N ARG A 46 3.93 -3.82 24.20
CA ARG A 46 3.78 -2.41 23.83
C ARG A 46 2.77 -1.71 24.73
N PRO A 47 3.00 -0.46 25.16
CA PRO A 47 4.21 0.35 24.93
C PRO A 47 5.40 -0.11 25.80
N ASP A 48 6.63 0.21 25.34
CA ASP A 48 7.87 0.00 26.09
C ASP A 48 8.90 1.06 25.67
N THR A 49 9.99 1.21 26.41
CA THR A 49 11.12 2.10 26.11
C THR A 49 12.39 1.62 26.78
N LEU A 50 13.55 2.14 26.37
CA LEU A 50 14.84 1.90 26.99
C LEU A 50 15.31 3.16 27.73
N GLN A 51 15.60 3.04 29.02
CA GLN A 51 16.03 4.17 29.86
C GLN A 51 17.43 3.91 30.47
N TYR A 52 17.74 2.67 30.79
CA TYR A 52 18.97 2.28 31.47
C TYR A 52 19.70 1.15 30.75
N ASN A 53 21.01 1.07 30.97
CA ASN A 53 21.83 -0.03 30.45
C ASN A 53 21.26 -1.42 30.86
N SER A 54 20.73 -1.51 32.07
CA SER A 54 20.10 -2.72 32.61
C SER A 54 18.89 -3.18 31.81
N ASP A 55 18.16 -2.28 31.17
CA ASP A 55 16.96 -2.61 30.37
C ASP A 55 17.36 -3.44 29.15
N ILE A 56 18.39 -2.97 28.42
CA ILE A 56 18.92 -3.69 27.26
C ILE A 56 19.42 -5.07 27.66
N MET A 57 20.26 -5.13 28.69
CA MET A 57 20.84 -6.40 29.16
C MET A 57 19.79 -7.35 29.72
N GLY A 58 18.78 -6.83 30.43
CA GLY A 58 17.66 -7.62 30.93
C GLY A 58 16.80 -8.22 29.83
N LEU A 59 16.52 -7.45 28.76
CA LEU A 59 15.77 -7.91 27.60
C LEU A 59 16.57 -8.94 26.78
N VAL A 60 17.86 -8.72 26.59
CA VAL A 60 18.77 -9.66 25.90
C VAL A 60 18.86 -10.99 26.64
N LYS A 61 18.99 -10.97 27.98
CA LYS A 61 18.95 -12.19 28.81
C LYS A 61 17.62 -12.95 28.66
N LYS A 62 16.51 -12.27 28.43
CA LYS A 62 15.20 -12.87 28.12
C LYS A 62 15.07 -13.34 26.67
N GLY A 63 16.09 -13.16 25.84
CA GLY A 63 16.14 -13.63 24.46
C GLY A 63 15.79 -12.59 23.40
N ALA A 64 15.76 -11.31 23.73
CA ALA A 64 15.61 -10.27 22.72
C ALA A 64 16.80 -10.26 21.77
N THR A 65 16.54 -10.25 20.46
CA THR A 65 17.55 -10.27 19.41
C THR A 65 17.71 -8.94 18.72
N SER A 66 16.66 -8.11 18.70
CA SER A 66 16.70 -6.79 18.09
C SER A 66 15.78 -5.79 18.80
N PHE A 67 16.05 -4.51 18.58
CA PHE A 67 15.29 -3.38 19.14
C PHE A 67 14.74 -2.52 18.01
N HIS A 68 13.49 -2.11 18.15
CA HIS A 68 12.77 -1.30 17.17
C HIS A 68 12.18 -0.06 17.85
N ALA A 69 12.36 1.12 17.24
CA ALA A 69 11.88 2.39 17.76
C ALA A 69 10.77 2.99 16.88
N SER A 70 9.96 3.85 17.47
CA SER A 70 8.96 4.63 16.75
C SER A 70 9.60 5.78 15.96
N GLU A 71 9.01 6.11 14.80
CA GLU A 71 9.28 7.34 14.06
C GLU A 71 8.73 8.55 14.81
N GLU A 72 7.63 8.34 15.52
CA GLU A 72 6.97 9.35 16.34
C GLU A 72 7.77 9.61 17.63
N ILE A 73 7.86 10.89 18.01
CA ILE A 73 8.51 11.36 19.23
C ILE A 73 7.41 11.73 20.21
N TRP A 74 7.46 11.17 21.41
CA TRP A 74 6.40 11.25 22.42
C TRP A 74 6.80 12.10 23.61
N LYS A 75 5.83 12.67 24.32
CA LYS A 75 6.06 13.28 25.62
C LYS A 75 6.39 12.22 26.67
N ASN A 76 5.60 11.15 26.68
CA ASN A 76 5.86 9.96 27.48
C ASN A 76 5.52 8.71 26.67
N PRO A 77 6.51 7.96 26.17
CA PRO A 77 6.27 6.76 25.37
C PRO A 77 5.46 5.68 26.10
N LEU A 78 5.60 5.58 27.43
CA LEU A 78 4.94 4.53 28.21
C LEU A 78 3.42 4.76 28.41
N GLU A 79 2.94 5.98 28.18
CA GLU A 79 1.51 6.30 28.27
C GLU A 79 0.75 6.00 26.98
N ILE A 80 1.46 5.67 25.87
CA ILE A 80 0.81 5.44 24.59
C ILE A 80 0.05 4.13 24.57
N SER A 81 -1.25 4.19 24.23
CA SER A 81 -2.12 3.03 24.12
C SER A 81 -2.69 2.88 22.71
N SER A 82 -2.99 1.64 22.32
CA SER A 82 -3.73 1.34 21.07
C SER A 82 -5.21 1.78 21.14
N GLU A 83 -5.69 2.14 22.31
CA GLU A 83 -7.07 2.59 22.56
C GLU A 83 -7.23 4.11 22.45
N MET A 84 -6.11 4.85 22.43
CA MET A 84 -6.13 6.30 22.28
C MET A 84 -6.75 6.71 20.94
N SER A 85 -7.60 7.73 21.01
CA SER A 85 -8.10 8.44 19.83
C SER A 85 -6.97 9.20 19.11
N LYS A 86 -7.18 9.55 17.82
CA LYS A 86 -6.21 10.37 17.08
C LYS A 86 -5.90 11.69 17.81
N LYS A 87 -6.89 12.30 18.46
CA LYS A 87 -6.71 13.55 19.21
C LYS A 87 -5.78 13.35 20.41
N GLU A 88 -6.02 12.33 21.23
CA GLU A 88 -5.17 12.00 22.38
C GLU A 88 -3.74 11.68 21.96
N MET A 89 -3.57 10.90 20.88
CA MET A 89 -2.23 10.64 20.32
C MET A 89 -1.54 11.92 19.85
N ASN A 90 -2.25 12.85 19.20
CA ASN A 90 -1.70 14.13 18.77
C ASN A 90 -1.30 15.03 19.94
N GLU A 91 -2.02 14.96 21.05
CA GLU A 91 -1.67 15.68 22.29
C GLU A 91 -0.39 15.13 22.93
N GLN A 92 -0.18 13.82 22.88
CA GLN A 92 1.04 13.16 23.39
C GLN A 92 2.23 13.27 22.43
N ARG A 93 2.00 13.46 21.11
CA ARG A 93 3.08 13.57 20.13
C ARG A 93 3.79 14.91 20.24
N ARG A 94 5.13 14.87 20.37
CA ARG A 94 6.00 16.06 20.23
C ARG A 94 6.29 16.37 18.77
N GLY A 95 6.54 15.35 17.97
CA GLY A 95 6.88 15.42 16.57
C GLY A 95 7.00 14.04 15.94
N TRP A 96 7.51 13.99 14.73
CA TRP A 96 7.80 12.76 14.00
C TRP A 96 8.98 12.95 13.07
N ASP A 97 9.85 12.00 13.00
CA ASP A 97 10.89 11.98 11.98
C ASP A 97 10.34 11.43 10.68
N LEU A 98 10.82 11.93 9.57
CA LEU A 98 10.58 11.30 8.27
C LEU A 98 11.56 10.13 8.13
N LEU A 99 11.04 8.93 8.22
CA LEU A 99 11.78 7.72 7.91
C LEU A 99 11.43 7.24 6.52
N ILE A 100 12.44 7.03 5.69
CA ILE A 100 12.32 6.44 4.36
C ILE A 100 12.96 5.06 4.42
N ASP A 101 12.13 4.02 4.33
CA ASP A 101 12.57 2.62 4.30
C ASP A 101 12.71 2.16 2.85
N VAL A 102 13.94 1.92 2.42
CA VAL A 102 14.29 1.49 1.07
C VAL A 102 14.58 0.00 1.11
N ASP A 103 13.61 -0.83 0.80
CA ASP A 103 13.80 -2.29 0.74
C ASP A 103 13.52 -2.84 -0.66
N SER A 104 14.40 -3.67 -1.14
CA SER A 104 14.31 -4.39 -2.41
C SER A 104 14.80 -5.82 -2.24
N PRO A 105 14.29 -6.77 -3.03
CA PRO A 105 14.86 -8.13 -3.08
C PRO A 105 16.36 -8.16 -3.38
N PHE A 106 16.89 -7.12 -4.03
CA PHE A 106 18.29 -7.00 -4.44
C PHE A 106 18.97 -5.80 -3.78
N LEU A 107 20.06 -6.04 -3.08
CA LEU A 107 20.81 -4.98 -2.37
C LEU A 107 21.26 -3.85 -3.31
N ASP A 108 21.71 -4.17 -4.52
CA ASP A 108 22.19 -3.17 -5.47
C ASP A 108 21.05 -2.25 -5.94
N CYS A 109 19.83 -2.78 -6.09
CA CYS A 109 18.64 -1.95 -6.35
C CYS A 109 18.33 -1.02 -5.18
N SER A 110 18.48 -1.52 -3.94
CA SER A 110 18.30 -0.68 -2.74
C SER A 110 19.36 0.42 -2.63
N LYS A 111 20.62 0.14 -3.02
CA LYS A 111 21.68 1.16 -3.09
C LYS A 111 21.33 2.27 -4.10
N ILE A 112 20.90 1.89 -5.31
CA ILE A 112 20.50 2.86 -6.34
C ILE A 112 19.34 3.73 -5.84
N ALA A 113 18.32 3.12 -5.26
CA ALA A 113 17.17 3.84 -4.74
C ALA A 113 17.57 4.79 -3.60
N ALA A 114 18.38 4.32 -2.65
CA ALA A 114 18.85 5.14 -1.54
C ALA A 114 19.66 6.35 -2.04
N LYS A 115 20.56 6.13 -3.02
CA LYS A 115 21.35 7.21 -3.64
C LYS A 115 20.46 8.25 -4.31
N LEU A 116 19.51 7.81 -5.15
CA LEU A 116 18.59 8.71 -5.85
C LEU A 116 17.69 9.50 -4.89
N ILE A 117 17.24 8.86 -3.79
CA ILE A 117 16.48 9.55 -2.75
C ILE A 117 17.34 10.61 -2.06
N ILE A 118 18.57 10.28 -1.72
CA ILE A 118 19.51 11.25 -1.13
C ILE A 118 19.75 12.43 -2.08
N ASP A 119 20.00 12.16 -3.35
CA ASP A 119 20.16 13.21 -4.37
C ASP A 119 18.89 14.08 -4.48
N ALA A 120 17.71 13.49 -4.43
CA ALA A 120 16.44 14.22 -4.41
C ALA A 120 16.27 15.06 -3.13
N LEU A 121 16.65 14.56 -1.96
CA LEU A 121 16.64 15.32 -0.71
C LEU A 121 17.57 16.55 -0.81
N GLU A 122 18.78 16.37 -1.32
CA GLU A 122 19.76 17.45 -1.51
C GLU A 122 19.26 18.51 -2.51
N GLN A 123 18.59 18.10 -3.60
CA GLN A 123 17.93 19.03 -4.54
C GLN A 123 16.83 19.88 -3.87
N HIS A 124 16.17 19.34 -2.85
CA HIS A 124 15.19 20.08 -2.04
C HIS A 124 15.82 20.90 -0.91
N GLY A 125 17.14 20.88 -0.79
CA GLY A 125 17.91 21.67 0.19
C GLY A 125 18.22 20.94 1.49
N ILE A 126 17.87 19.67 1.63
CA ILE A 126 18.16 18.87 2.82
C ILE A 126 19.57 18.29 2.69
N LYS A 127 20.46 18.74 3.55
CA LYS A 127 21.86 18.30 3.61
C LYS A 127 22.14 17.40 4.81
N ASN A 128 21.30 17.50 5.84
CA ASN A 128 21.46 16.79 7.10
C ASN A 128 20.43 15.66 7.19
N TYR A 129 20.88 14.44 6.98
CA TYR A 129 20.10 13.21 7.09
C TYR A 129 20.94 12.08 7.67
N GLY A 130 20.29 11.13 8.30
CA GLY A 130 20.95 9.90 8.73
C GLY A 130 20.73 8.80 7.68
N LEU A 131 21.77 8.02 7.41
CA LEU A 131 21.72 6.85 6.53
C LEU A 131 22.21 5.62 7.28
N LYS A 132 21.50 4.50 7.16
CA LYS A 132 21.94 3.23 7.69
C LYS A 132 21.48 2.05 6.85
N TYR A 133 22.24 0.98 6.89
CA TYR A 133 21.85 -0.34 6.42
C TYR A 133 20.83 -0.97 7.37
N SER A 134 19.80 -1.65 6.85
CA SER A 134 18.73 -2.24 7.67
C SER A 134 19.13 -3.54 8.39
N GLY A 135 20.27 -4.13 8.02
CA GLY A 135 20.74 -5.44 8.50
C GLY A 135 20.37 -6.63 7.58
N SER A 136 19.70 -6.37 6.44
CA SER A 136 19.30 -7.41 5.47
C SER A 136 19.58 -6.99 4.03
N ARG A 137 18.67 -6.28 3.38
CA ARG A 137 18.76 -5.91 1.96
C ARG A 137 18.47 -4.45 1.67
N GLY A 138 18.01 -3.71 2.67
CA GLY A 138 17.53 -2.35 2.54
C GLY A 138 18.38 -1.32 3.26
N PHE A 139 18.00 -0.07 3.10
CA PHE A 139 18.57 1.09 3.78
C PHE A 139 17.46 1.95 4.38
N HIS A 140 17.74 2.59 5.50
CA HIS A 140 16.85 3.57 6.11
C HIS A 140 17.51 4.95 6.02
N ILE A 141 16.74 5.94 5.59
CA ILE A 141 17.15 7.34 5.58
C ILE A 141 16.22 8.07 6.55
N ILE A 142 16.78 8.86 7.46
CA ILE A 142 16.02 9.63 8.45
C ILE A 142 16.29 11.12 8.30
N ILE A 143 15.22 11.91 8.32
CA ILE A 143 15.26 13.38 8.46
C ILE A 143 14.59 13.70 9.79
N GLY A 144 15.34 14.39 10.67
CA GLY A 144 14.87 14.69 12.01
C GLY A 144 13.67 15.66 12.03
N TRP A 145 12.87 15.57 13.06
CA TRP A 145 11.72 16.45 13.29
C TRP A 145 12.05 17.94 13.17
N ASN A 146 13.20 18.36 13.68
CA ASN A 146 13.62 19.77 13.66
C ASN A 146 13.81 20.35 12.25
N ALA A 147 13.93 19.50 11.23
CA ALA A 147 13.99 19.94 9.83
C ALA A 147 12.64 20.43 9.30
N PHE A 148 11.53 20.10 9.97
CA PHE A 148 10.19 20.48 9.54
C PHE A 148 9.68 21.72 10.30
N PRO A 149 8.90 22.59 9.63
CA PRO A 149 8.29 23.73 10.31
C PRO A 149 7.27 23.24 11.36
N ASN A 150 7.19 23.90 12.50
CA ASN A 150 6.23 23.58 13.54
C ASN A 150 4.78 23.70 13.05
N GLU A 151 4.53 24.64 12.13
CA GLU A 151 3.26 24.86 11.48
C GLU A 151 3.46 25.12 9.98
N PHE A 152 2.61 24.52 9.14
CA PHE A 152 2.60 24.72 7.72
C PHE A 152 1.17 24.84 7.19
N LEU A 153 0.90 25.89 6.42
CA LEU A 153 -0.44 26.23 5.90
C LEU A 153 -1.54 26.29 7.00
N GLY A 154 -1.20 26.83 8.18
CA GLY A 154 -2.13 26.95 9.31
C GLY A 154 -2.40 25.64 10.05
N ILE A 155 -1.62 24.58 9.78
CA ILE A 155 -1.78 23.27 10.41
C ILE A 155 -0.52 22.91 11.18
N LYS A 156 -0.68 22.46 12.42
CA LYS A 156 0.44 21.99 13.24
C LYS A 156 1.02 20.71 12.63
N THR A 157 2.27 20.78 12.20
CA THR A 157 2.95 19.68 11.50
C THR A 157 2.95 18.37 12.29
N LYS A 158 3.11 18.43 13.62
CA LYS A 158 3.08 17.24 14.48
C LYS A 158 1.76 16.46 14.43
N GLU A 159 0.64 17.11 14.08
CA GLU A 159 -0.68 16.48 14.02
C GLU A 159 -0.95 15.74 12.71
N MET A 160 -0.08 15.94 11.71
CA MET A 160 -0.22 15.41 10.35
C MET A 160 0.54 14.09 10.12
N PHE A 161 0.72 13.33 11.18
CA PHE A 161 1.21 11.96 11.07
C PHE A 161 0.03 10.97 11.02
N PRO A 162 0.02 10.01 10.10
CA PRO A 162 1.05 9.66 9.10
C PRO A 162 0.84 10.29 7.72
N GLU A 163 -0.08 11.24 7.57
CA GLU A 163 -0.55 11.74 6.26
C GLU A 163 0.57 12.48 5.49
N TRP A 164 1.32 13.36 6.16
CA TRP A 164 2.39 14.13 5.50
C TRP A 164 3.64 13.30 5.23
N PRO A 165 4.15 12.46 6.13
CA PRO A 165 5.22 11.53 5.80
C PRO A 165 4.90 10.65 4.59
N ARG A 166 3.68 10.14 4.49
CA ARG A 166 3.22 9.37 3.33
C ARG A 166 3.24 10.19 2.04
N ALA A 167 2.75 11.43 2.10
CA ALA A 167 2.76 12.31 0.93
C ALA A 167 4.18 12.58 0.43
N ILE A 168 5.11 12.81 1.35
CA ILE A 168 6.52 13.03 1.03
C ILE A 168 7.13 11.76 0.42
N SER A 169 6.88 10.59 1.02
CA SER A 169 7.40 9.32 0.49
C SER A 169 6.84 9.01 -0.91
N GLU A 170 5.54 9.19 -1.13
CA GLU A 170 4.91 9.04 -2.44
C GLU A 170 5.49 10.00 -3.49
N TYR A 171 5.73 11.24 -3.11
CA TYR A 171 6.35 12.25 -3.96
C TYR A 171 7.77 11.86 -4.35
N LEU A 172 8.62 11.47 -3.39
CA LEU A 172 10.00 11.06 -3.63
C LEU A 172 10.07 9.83 -4.54
N ILE A 173 9.23 8.82 -4.32
CA ILE A 173 9.13 7.65 -5.21
C ILE A 173 8.83 8.10 -6.65
N ASN A 174 7.84 8.97 -6.81
CA ASN A 174 7.47 9.45 -8.14
C ASN A 174 8.59 10.26 -8.78
N HIS A 175 9.30 11.06 -7.98
CA HIS A 175 10.39 11.91 -8.44
C HIS A 175 11.58 11.10 -8.97
N ILE A 176 11.98 10.04 -8.27
CA ILE A 176 13.16 9.24 -8.65
C ILE A 176 12.84 8.13 -9.67
N ARG A 177 11.57 7.86 -9.94
CA ARG A 177 11.11 6.65 -10.68
C ARG A 177 11.78 6.47 -12.04
N GLY A 178 11.89 7.54 -12.84
CA GLY A 178 12.49 7.49 -14.16
C GLY A 178 13.96 7.06 -14.11
N ASP A 179 14.74 7.77 -13.31
CA ASP A 179 16.17 7.51 -13.14
C ASP A 179 16.43 6.14 -12.49
N TYR A 180 15.58 5.76 -11.54
CA TYR A 180 15.66 4.45 -10.91
C TYR A 180 15.43 3.31 -11.91
N ASN A 181 14.38 3.39 -12.70
CA ASN A 181 14.08 2.38 -13.74
C ASN A 181 15.21 2.26 -14.77
N LYS A 182 15.77 3.40 -15.19
CA LYS A 182 16.90 3.43 -16.12
C LYS A 182 18.13 2.74 -15.53
N LYS A 183 18.56 3.17 -14.32
CA LYS A 183 19.77 2.62 -13.68
C LYS A 183 19.64 1.16 -13.29
N VAL A 184 18.48 0.72 -12.84
CA VAL A 184 18.23 -0.70 -12.54
C VAL A 184 18.26 -1.54 -13.81
N GLY A 185 17.70 -1.02 -14.92
CA GLY A 185 17.75 -1.69 -16.23
C GLY A 185 19.17 -1.87 -16.78
N GLU A 186 20.11 -0.98 -16.42
CA GLU A 186 21.52 -1.06 -16.81
C GLU A 186 22.30 -2.16 -16.04
N ILE A 187 21.91 -2.43 -14.79
CA ILE A 187 22.65 -3.35 -13.90
C ILE A 187 22.10 -4.77 -13.94
N LEU A 188 20.79 -4.91 -14.13
CA LEU A 188 20.14 -6.21 -14.05
C LEU A 188 20.04 -6.87 -15.43
N ASP A 189 20.81 -7.92 -15.64
CA ASP A 189 20.63 -8.82 -16.77
C ASP A 189 19.31 -9.58 -16.66
N ILE A 190 18.46 -9.43 -17.70
CA ILE A 190 17.11 -10.00 -17.76
C ILE A 190 17.12 -11.52 -17.62
N GLU A 191 18.13 -12.21 -18.17
CA GLU A 191 18.22 -13.67 -18.08
C GLU A 191 18.55 -14.17 -16.68
N SER A 192 19.38 -13.42 -15.95
CA SER A 192 19.70 -13.75 -14.56
C SER A 192 18.52 -13.47 -13.62
N LEU A 193 17.66 -12.51 -13.96
CA LEU A 193 16.45 -12.19 -13.20
C LEU A 193 15.35 -13.24 -13.38
N GLU A 194 15.10 -13.68 -14.59
CA GLU A 194 14.13 -14.74 -14.89
C GLU A 194 14.44 -16.00 -14.06
N LYS A 195 15.72 -16.38 -14.00
CA LYS A 195 16.18 -17.52 -13.18
C LYS A 195 16.03 -17.31 -11.67
N ARG A 196 16.13 -16.07 -11.17
CA ARG A 196 16.09 -15.76 -9.74
C ARG A 196 14.70 -15.45 -9.19
N THR A 197 13.82 -14.92 -10.05
CA THR A 197 12.50 -14.44 -9.63
C THR A 197 11.33 -15.31 -10.08
N ASN A 198 11.55 -16.28 -10.99
CA ASN A 198 10.50 -17.02 -11.69
C ASN A 198 9.49 -16.12 -12.44
N ILE A 199 9.83 -14.86 -12.73
CA ILE A 199 9.00 -13.94 -13.50
C ILE A 199 9.45 -14.04 -14.95
N LYS A 200 8.52 -14.28 -15.86
CA LYS A 200 8.83 -14.42 -17.29
C LYS A 200 9.38 -13.11 -17.88
N LYS A 201 10.30 -13.20 -18.82
CA LYS A 201 10.91 -12.07 -19.53
C LYS A 201 9.87 -11.07 -20.07
N GLU A 202 8.76 -11.57 -20.59
CA GLU A 202 7.64 -10.77 -21.12
C GLU A 202 6.93 -9.94 -20.05
N ASP A 203 6.95 -10.42 -18.79
CA ASP A 203 6.38 -9.71 -17.63
C ASP A 203 7.36 -8.71 -17.01
N LEU A 204 8.63 -8.78 -17.36
CA LEU A 204 9.70 -7.91 -16.86
C LEU A 204 9.89 -6.66 -17.73
N SER A 205 9.61 -6.74 -19.05
CA SER A 205 9.62 -5.58 -19.94
C SER A 205 8.34 -4.77 -19.80
N GLY A 206 8.41 -3.47 -19.94
CA GLY A 206 7.27 -2.58 -19.86
C GLY A 206 7.42 -1.37 -20.77
N VAL A 207 6.29 -0.90 -21.31
CA VAL A 207 6.22 0.39 -21.98
C VAL A 207 5.78 1.42 -20.97
N TYR A 208 6.43 2.58 -20.95
CA TYR A 208 6.13 3.71 -20.07
C TYR A 208 5.66 4.89 -20.90
N CYS A 209 4.74 5.66 -20.33
CA CYS A 209 4.40 6.97 -20.84
C CYS A 209 5.42 8.00 -20.34
N THR A 210 6.11 8.68 -21.26
CA THR A 210 7.16 9.66 -20.95
C THR A 210 6.61 10.92 -20.27
N LEU A 211 5.33 11.26 -20.48
CA LEU A 211 4.71 12.43 -19.84
C LEU A 211 4.48 12.23 -18.34
N SER A 212 3.88 11.11 -17.97
CA SER A 212 3.61 10.80 -16.54
C SER A 212 4.73 10.04 -15.88
N ASN A 213 5.69 9.56 -16.67
CA ASN A 213 6.75 8.66 -16.24
C ASN A 213 6.21 7.41 -15.50
N ARG A 214 5.10 6.83 -16.02
CA ARG A 214 4.40 5.69 -15.43
C ARG A 214 4.23 4.55 -16.41
N PRO A 215 4.10 3.30 -15.91
CA PRO A 215 3.82 2.15 -16.76
C PRO A 215 2.56 2.35 -17.58
N ALA A 216 2.65 2.13 -18.88
CA ALA A 216 1.50 2.11 -19.76
C ALA A 216 0.81 0.74 -19.71
N LYS A 217 -0.51 0.74 -19.88
CA LYS A 217 -1.27 -0.50 -19.99
C LYS A 217 -1.35 -0.98 -21.42
N LYS A 218 -1.21 -2.29 -21.60
CA LYS A 218 -1.39 -2.96 -22.88
C LYS A 218 -2.88 -3.11 -23.17
N GLY A 219 -3.30 -2.72 -24.36
CA GLY A 219 -4.65 -2.88 -24.88
C GLY A 219 -4.63 -3.52 -26.25
N ASN A 220 -5.81 -3.83 -26.77
CA ASN A 220 -5.99 -4.32 -28.15
C ASN A 220 -6.95 -3.43 -28.95
N ILE A 221 -6.70 -3.31 -30.24
CA ILE A 221 -7.62 -2.73 -31.21
C ILE A 221 -8.03 -3.84 -32.15
N VAL A 222 -9.31 -4.20 -32.11
CA VAL A 222 -9.89 -5.19 -33.03
C VAL A 222 -10.56 -4.44 -34.18
N VAL A 223 -10.09 -4.69 -35.39
CA VAL A 223 -10.69 -4.18 -36.62
C VAL A 223 -11.74 -5.19 -37.08
N LEU A 224 -12.98 -4.76 -37.12
CA LEU A 224 -14.09 -5.59 -37.56
C LEU A 224 -14.57 -5.08 -38.95
N LYS A 225 -14.79 -5.98 -39.89
CA LYS A 225 -15.25 -5.67 -41.23
C LYS A 225 -16.51 -6.43 -41.55
N CYS A 226 -17.45 -5.77 -42.21
CA CYS A 226 -18.63 -6.41 -42.77
C CYS A 226 -18.32 -6.95 -44.16
N PRO A 227 -18.37 -8.26 -44.42
CA PRO A 227 -18.10 -8.80 -45.74
C PRO A 227 -19.17 -8.44 -46.81
N VAL A 228 -20.37 -7.99 -46.34
CA VAL A 228 -21.47 -7.66 -47.25
C VAL A 228 -21.39 -6.22 -47.76
N CYS A 229 -21.15 -5.24 -46.87
CA CYS A 229 -21.16 -3.82 -47.25
C CYS A 229 -19.78 -3.16 -47.12
N GLY A 230 -18.75 -3.88 -46.69
CA GLY A 230 -17.39 -3.35 -46.54
C GLY A 230 -17.17 -2.45 -45.35
N LEU A 231 -18.19 -2.15 -44.51
CA LEU A 231 -18.06 -1.29 -43.34
C LEU A 231 -16.97 -1.83 -42.41
N GLU A 232 -15.99 -0.99 -42.10
CA GLU A 232 -14.94 -1.29 -41.13
C GLU A 232 -15.16 -0.45 -39.85
N ILE A 233 -14.97 -1.08 -38.69
CA ILE A 233 -15.03 -0.42 -37.39
C ILE A 233 -13.87 -0.89 -36.50
N ASN A 234 -13.29 0.06 -35.77
CA ASN A 234 -12.24 -0.20 -34.81
C ASN A 234 -12.83 -0.23 -33.40
N ARG A 235 -12.55 -1.28 -32.64
CA ARG A 235 -12.94 -1.38 -31.23
C ARG A 235 -11.73 -1.57 -30.34
N ARG A 236 -11.55 -0.63 -29.42
CA ARG A 236 -10.45 -0.67 -28.43
C ARG A 236 -10.86 -1.50 -27.20
N ASN A 237 -9.92 -2.28 -26.68
CA ASN A 237 -10.08 -3.16 -25.52
C ASN A 237 -11.29 -4.10 -25.65
N TYR A 238 -11.53 -4.57 -26.85
CA TYR A 238 -12.65 -5.44 -27.16
C TYR A 238 -12.29 -6.91 -26.93
N LYS A 239 -13.04 -7.57 -26.06
CA LYS A 239 -12.92 -9.03 -25.91
C LYS A 239 -13.78 -9.73 -26.94
N LEU A 240 -13.14 -10.49 -27.82
CA LEU A 240 -13.82 -11.34 -28.78
C LEU A 240 -14.75 -12.31 -28.03
N THR A 241 -16.05 -12.18 -28.25
CA THR A 241 -17.06 -13.08 -27.70
C THR A 241 -17.57 -14.01 -28.79
N LYS A 242 -18.11 -15.19 -28.41
CA LYS A 242 -18.73 -16.12 -29.38
C LYS A 242 -20.01 -15.55 -30.02
N ARG A 243 -20.47 -14.36 -29.59
CA ARG A 243 -21.65 -13.70 -30.19
C ARG A 243 -21.24 -12.96 -31.46
N ARG A 244 -21.90 -13.32 -32.57
CA ARG A 244 -21.77 -12.63 -33.84
C ARG A 244 -22.37 -11.22 -33.73
N LEU A 245 -21.58 -10.19 -34.05
CA LEU A 245 -22.04 -8.81 -34.06
C LEU A 245 -22.71 -8.50 -35.41
N LYS A 246 -23.90 -7.99 -35.41
CA LYS A 246 -24.58 -7.49 -36.60
C LYS A 246 -23.87 -6.25 -37.14
N CYS A 247 -23.90 -6.08 -38.45
CA CYS A 247 -23.40 -4.87 -39.09
C CYS A 247 -24.08 -3.61 -38.50
N LEU A 248 -23.34 -2.53 -38.33
CA LEU A 248 -23.86 -1.27 -37.80
C LEU A 248 -24.54 -0.42 -38.90
N ASN A 249 -24.41 -0.78 -40.16
CA ASN A 249 -25.18 -0.19 -41.24
C ASN A 249 -26.61 -0.74 -41.21
N ASN A 250 -27.57 0.15 -40.94
CA ASN A 250 -28.98 -0.22 -40.78
C ASN A 250 -29.60 -0.86 -42.04
N GLU A 251 -29.01 -0.61 -43.21
CA GLU A 251 -29.46 -1.17 -44.50
C GLU A 251 -28.75 -2.51 -44.84
N CYS A 252 -27.88 -3.01 -43.95
CA CYS A 252 -27.09 -4.21 -44.18
C CYS A 252 -27.43 -5.32 -43.19
N ALA A 253 -27.82 -6.49 -43.71
CA ALA A 253 -28.08 -7.67 -42.89
C ALA A 253 -26.83 -8.48 -42.54
N GLY A 254 -25.63 -7.99 -42.88
CA GLY A 254 -24.36 -8.66 -42.68
C GLY A 254 -23.95 -8.79 -41.20
N VAL A 255 -22.93 -9.60 -40.99
CA VAL A 255 -22.33 -9.85 -39.68
C VAL A 255 -20.87 -9.38 -39.75
N LEU A 256 -20.41 -8.69 -38.71
CA LEU A 256 -19.02 -8.22 -38.62
C LEU A 256 -18.08 -9.39 -38.33
N GLU A 257 -17.01 -9.49 -39.11
CA GLU A 257 -15.94 -10.43 -38.93
C GLU A 257 -14.64 -9.74 -38.52
N THR A 258 -13.81 -10.43 -37.74
CA THR A 258 -12.51 -9.88 -37.35
C THR A 258 -11.57 -9.87 -38.52
N LEU A 259 -11.13 -8.68 -38.96
CA LEU A 259 -10.16 -8.51 -40.00
C LEU A 259 -8.73 -8.56 -39.46
N ASN A 260 -8.49 -7.83 -38.37
CA ASN A 260 -7.16 -7.73 -37.77
C ASN A 260 -7.29 -7.39 -36.28
N GLU A 261 -6.26 -7.77 -35.51
CA GLU A 261 -6.08 -7.37 -34.11
C GLU A 261 -4.68 -6.79 -33.94
N LYS A 262 -4.61 -5.56 -33.39
CA LYS A 262 -3.35 -4.87 -33.12
C LYS A 262 -3.24 -4.58 -31.63
N GLU A 263 -2.06 -4.77 -31.10
CA GLU A 263 -1.75 -4.34 -29.73
C GLU A 263 -1.35 -2.87 -29.71
N TYR A 264 -1.68 -2.18 -28.63
CA TYR A 264 -1.26 -0.81 -28.37
C TYR A 264 -1.08 -0.60 -26.88
N TYR A 265 -0.40 0.47 -26.49
CA TYR A 265 -0.23 0.87 -25.10
C TYR A 265 -0.98 2.17 -24.83
N TYR A 266 -1.50 2.34 -23.62
CA TYR A 266 -2.19 3.56 -23.21
C TYR A 266 -1.85 3.93 -21.78
N SER A 267 -1.79 5.25 -21.51
CA SER A 267 -1.62 5.79 -20.16
C SER A 267 -2.97 5.90 -19.46
N GLU A 268 -3.07 5.47 -18.22
CA GLU A 268 -4.28 5.74 -17.40
C GLU A 268 -4.29 7.15 -16.83
N TYR A 269 -3.16 7.84 -16.88
CA TYR A 269 -2.93 9.10 -16.21
C TYR A 269 -2.89 10.28 -17.19
N ASP A 270 -2.51 10.04 -18.44
CA ASP A 270 -2.37 11.06 -19.45
C ASP A 270 -3.49 10.97 -20.47
N LYS A 271 -3.95 12.12 -20.92
CA LYS A 271 -5.07 12.24 -21.87
C LYS A 271 -4.59 12.50 -23.28
N ASP A 272 -5.39 12.06 -24.24
CA ASP A 272 -5.21 12.38 -25.65
C ASP A 272 -5.35 13.91 -25.83
N PRO A 273 -4.31 14.63 -26.32
CA PRO A 273 -4.35 16.09 -26.47
C PRO A 273 -5.48 16.59 -27.38
N GLU A 274 -5.85 15.82 -28.40
CA GLU A 274 -6.93 16.18 -29.35
C GLU A 274 -8.31 15.77 -28.83
N ASN A 275 -8.38 14.77 -27.97
CA ASN A 275 -9.62 14.29 -27.41
C ASN A 275 -9.45 13.88 -25.94
N PRO A 276 -9.54 14.82 -24.99
CA PRO A 276 -9.32 14.57 -23.56
C PRO A 276 -10.21 13.48 -22.94
N ASN A 277 -11.22 13.04 -23.68
CA ASN A 277 -12.09 11.93 -23.28
C ASN A 277 -11.45 10.54 -23.43
N PHE A 278 -10.32 10.45 -24.09
CA PHE A 278 -9.60 9.21 -24.29
C PHE A 278 -8.23 9.27 -23.61
N PRO A 279 -7.73 8.12 -23.16
CA PRO A 279 -6.36 8.05 -22.68
C PRO A 279 -5.38 8.30 -23.83
N LEU A 280 -4.23 8.90 -23.51
CA LEU A 280 -3.09 8.97 -24.40
C LEU A 280 -2.69 7.55 -24.80
N SER A 281 -2.43 7.32 -26.09
CA SER A 281 -2.21 5.97 -26.61
C SER A 281 -1.13 5.90 -27.69
N SER A 282 -0.37 4.82 -27.69
CA SER A 282 0.79 4.64 -28.57
C SER A 282 0.45 4.43 -30.05
N ASP A 283 -0.78 4.11 -30.37
CA ASP A 283 -1.25 4.01 -31.74
C ASP A 283 -1.49 5.37 -32.41
N LYS A 284 -1.65 6.43 -31.61
CA LYS A 284 -1.77 7.81 -32.09
C LYS A 284 -0.51 8.65 -31.83
N TYR A 285 0.13 8.45 -30.70
CA TYR A 285 1.25 9.24 -30.21
C TYR A 285 2.38 8.31 -29.73
N PRO A 286 3.00 7.56 -30.64
CA PRO A 286 4.05 6.60 -30.26
C PRO A 286 5.24 7.26 -29.57
N GLU A 287 5.52 8.53 -29.85
CA GLU A 287 6.62 9.33 -29.28
C GLU A 287 6.54 9.51 -27.76
N PHE A 288 5.35 9.36 -27.19
CA PHE A 288 5.16 9.44 -25.73
C PHE A 288 5.24 8.08 -25.03
N PHE A 289 5.60 7.02 -25.77
CA PHE A 289 5.71 5.68 -25.21
C PHE A 289 7.08 5.09 -25.52
N GLU A 290 7.85 4.89 -24.47
CA GLU A 290 9.15 4.23 -24.57
C GLU A 290 9.08 2.82 -24.02
N GLU A 291 9.59 1.87 -24.80
CA GLU A 291 9.89 0.54 -24.31
C GLU A 291 11.19 0.62 -23.51
N ILE A 292 11.10 0.45 -22.20
CA ILE A 292 12.30 0.33 -21.38
C ILE A 292 12.94 -1.00 -21.75
N LYS A 293 14.08 -0.91 -22.45
CA LYS A 293 14.99 -2.03 -22.66
C LYS A 293 15.62 -2.39 -21.32
N GLY A 294 14.88 -3.07 -20.49
CA GLY A 294 15.26 -3.41 -19.15
C GLY A 294 14.04 -3.81 -18.35
N VAL A 295 14.29 -4.21 -17.15
CA VAL A 295 13.25 -4.72 -16.26
C VAL A 295 12.49 -3.56 -15.67
N SER A 296 11.15 -3.62 -15.66
CA SER A 296 10.35 -2.72 -14.85
C SER A 296 10.77 -2.86 -13.39
N ALA A 297 11.50 -1.88 -12.86
CA ALA A 297 11.98 -1.91 -11.48
C ALA A 297 10.85 -2.08 -10.47
N GLU A 298 9.64 -1.59 -10.78
CA GLU A 298 8.45 -1.75 -9.95
C GLU A 298 8.01 -3.22 -9.80
N LYS A 299 8.28 -4.06 -10.80
CA LYS A 299 7.94 -5.49 -10.74
C LYS A 299 8.99 -6.32 -9.99
N ILE A 300 10.22 -5.83 -9.88
CA ILE A 300 11.34 -6.54 -9.27
C ILE A 300 11.68 -6.00 -7.90
N ALA A 301 11.64 -4.70 -7.76
CA ALA A 301 11.97 -3.98 -6.55
C ALA A 301 10.77 -3.09 -6.20
N ASN A 302 9.83 -3.63 -5.45
CA ASN A 302 8.84 -2.81 -4.78
C ASN A 302 9.61 -1.89 -3.83
N LEU A 303 9.74 -0.62 -4.22
CA LEU A 303 10.13 0.44 -3.29
C LEU A 303 8.97 0.61 -2.31
N ASP A 304 8.97 -0.15 -1.24
CA ASP A 304 7.93 -0.09 -0.22
C ASP A 304 8.23 1.05 0.76
N LEU A 305 8.16 2.30 0.23
CA LEU A 305 8.33 3.52 1.03
C LEU A 305 7.05 3.92 1.80
N VAL A 306 5.99 3.11 1.76
CA VAL A 306 4.64 3.54 2.20
C VAL A 306 4.19 2.89 3.50
N LEU A 307 5.07 2.24 4.25
CA LEU A 307 4.70 1.57 5.51
C LEU A 307 4.44 2.51 6.69
N VAL A 308 4.47 3.83 6.50
CA VAL A 308 4.22 4.81 7.57
C VAL A 308 2.80 4.65 8.12
N ALA A 309 2.68 4.21 9.35
CA ALA A 309 1.42 4.03 10.06
C ALA A 309 1.55 4.54 11.49
N PRO A 310 0.46 4.93 12.17
CA PRO A 310 0.52 5.28 13.57
C PRO A 310 1.18 4.16 14.40
N ARG A 311 2.14 4.54 15.23
CA ARG A 311 2.95 3.63 16.04
C ARG A 311 3.75 2.61 15.21
N HIS A 312 4.14 2.98 13.98
CA HIS A 312 5.07 2.18 13.19
C HIS A 312 6.44 2.12 13.90
N LEU A 313 7.07 0.96 13.85
CA LEU A 313 8.37 0.70 14.46
C LEU A 313 9.36 0.29 13.39
N PHE A 314 10.52 0.89 13.40
CA PHE A 314 11.64 0.51 12.55
C PHE A 314 12.85 0.04 13.38
N ARG A 315 13.70 -0.76 12.77
CA ARG A 315 14.92 -1.24 13.45
C ARG A 315 15.82 -0.08 13.83
N MET A 316 16.22 -0.04 15.10
CA MET A 316 17.10 1.01 15.61
C MET A 316 18.49 0.94 14.96
N PRO A 317 19.22 2.08 14.88
CA PRO A 317 20.64 2.05 14.54
C PRO A 317 21.38 1.13 15.53
N TYR A 318 22.31 0.38 15.01
CA TYR A 318 23.09 -0.62 15.75
C TYR A 318 22.28 -1.75 16.40
N SER A 319 21.01 -1.90 16.08
CA SER A 319 20.28 -3.11 16.42
C SER A 319 20.62 -4.25 15.46
N LEU A 320 20.73 -5.47 15.97
CA LEU A 320 20.93 -6.65 15.12
C LEU A 320 19.67 -6.98 14.33
N HIS A 321 19.87 -7.59 13.17
CA HIS A 321 18.76 -8.15 12.40
C HIS A 321 18.52 -9.61 12.86
N GLU A 322 17.29 -9.94 13.26
CA GLU A 322 16.93 -11.21 13.90
C GLU A 322 17.21 -12.46 13.07
N LYS A 323 17.28 -12.35 11.74
CA LYS A 323 17.51 -13.50 10.84
C LYS A 323 18.94 -13.61 10.34
N THR A 324 19.64 -12.49 10.17
CA THR A 324 20.99 -12.43 9.60
C THR A 324 22.06 -12.27 10.66
N ALA A 325 21.69 -11.78 11.85
CA ALA A 325 22.57 -11.30 12.92
C ALA A 325 23.53 -10.16 12.49
N LEU A 326 23.29 -9.53 11.33
CA LEU A 326 24.03 -8.35 10.89
C LEU A 326 23.53 -7.11 11.63
N VAL A 327 24.42 -6.15 11.80
CA VAL A 327 24.12 -4.88 12.44
C VAL A 327 23.36 -3.95 11.50
N SER A 328 22.37 -3.24 12.03
CA SER A 328 21.77 -2.08 11.35
C SER A 328 22.78 -0.92 11.38
N LEU A 329 23.72 -0.99 10.44
CA LEU A 329 24.97 -0.21 10.43
C LEU A 329 24.74 1.20 9.89
N VAL A 330 25.18 2.21 10.63
CA VAL A 330 25.16 3.62 10.16
C VAL A 330 26.28 3.83 9.14
N LEU A 331 25.93 4.54 8.05
CA LEU A 331 26.80 4.81 6.92
C LEU A 331 26.82 6.30 6.60
N ASN A 332 27.94 6.77 6.02
CA ASN A 332 27.99 8.04 5.32
C ASN A 332 27.56 7.84 3.85
N LYS A 333 27.19 8.92 3.16
CA LYS A 333 26.77 8.88 1.74
C LYS A 333 27.80 8.22 0.83
N ASP A 334 29.06 8.57 1.00
CA ASP A 334 30.20 8.07 0.23
C ASP A 334 30.46 6.57 0.41
N GLU A 335 30.03 5.99 1.55
CA GLU A 335 30.18 4.57 1.82
C GLU A 335 29.09 3.71 1.14
N LEU A 336 28.01 4.32 0.62
CA LEU A 336 26.84 3.62 0.11
C LEU A 336 27.14 2.79 -1.15
N GLU A 337 27.90 3.34 -2.09
CA GLU A 337 28.21 2.67 -3.37
C GLU A 337 29.01 1.38 -3.15
N ASP A 338 30.06 1.47 -2.33
CA ASP A 338 30.99 0.36 -2.03
C ASP A 338 30.55 -0.47 -0.81
N PHE A 339 29.34 -0.23 -0.32
CA PHE A 339 28.84 -0.97 0.83
C PHE A 339 28.68 -2.46 0.53
N ASN A 340 29.23 -3.28 1.44
CA ASN A 340 29.07 -4.71 1.43
C ASN A 340 28.52 -5.16 2.80
N PRO A 341 27.52 -6.05 2.88
CA PRO A 341 26.96 -6.54 4.15
C PRO A 341 27.98 -7.13 5.15
N ARG A 342 29.14 -7.57 4.67
CA ARG A 342 30.23 -8.02 5.54
C ARG A 342 30.76 -6.93 6.47
N LYS A 343 30.63 -5.63 6.07
CA LYS A 343 30.96 -4.48 6.94
C LYS A 343 30.04 -4.36 8.16
N ALA A 344 28.87 -4.99 8.12
CA ALA A 344 27.89 -5.01 9.21
C ALA A 344 28.10 -6.17 10.20
N ASP A 345 29.33 -6.69 10.31
CA ASP A 345 29.72 -7.72 11.27
C ASP A 345 29.63 -7.17 12.70
N PRO A 346 28.84 -7.77 13.60
CA PRO A 346 28.70 -7.32 14.98
C PRO A 346 29.99 -7.34 15.80
N LEU A 347 31.00 -8.10 15.39
CA LEU A 347 32.29 -8.14 16.09
C LEU A 347 33.17 -6.92 15.79
N ASN A 348 33.01 -6.30 14.60
CA ASN A 348 33.90 -5.25 14.09
C ASN A 348 33.10 -4.00 13.67
N VAL A 349 32.26 -3.47 14.57
CA VAL A 349 31.40 -2.30 14.28
C VAL A 349 32.00 -1.03 14.87
N GLU A 350 32.12 -0.01 14.04
CA GLU A 350 32.40 1.37 14.44
C GLU A 350 31.08 2.12 14.66
N ILE A 351 30.98 2.86 15.76
CA ILE A 351 29.77 3.64 16.11
C ILE A 351 29.88 5.05 15.56
N LYS A 352 28.90 5.42 14.73
CA LYS A 352 28.68 6.75 14.18
C LYS A 352 27.32 7.29 14.63
N ASP A 353 27.15 8.61 14.63
CA ASP A 353 25.85 9.22 14.92
C ASP A 353 24.89 9.01 13.74
N PHE A 354 23.71 8.46 14.03
CA PHE A 354 22.66 8.24 13.02
C PHE A 354 21.70 9.42 12.94
N TYR A 355 21.37 10.02 14.08
CA TYR A 355 20.37 11.10 14.12
C TYR A 355 21.00 12.41 13.65
N PRO A 356 20.48 13.04 12.58
CA PRO A 356 21.09 14.23 12.03
C PRO A 356 20.85 15.46 12.92
N GLU A 357 21.84 16.36 12.95
CA GLU A 357 21.67 17.71 13.48
C GLU A 357 21.05 18.59 12.39
N ASN A 358 19.72 18.57 12.29
CA ASN A 358 19.02 19.32 11.28
C ASN A 358 19.00 20.82 11.59
N ILE A 359 19.10 21.63 10.53
CA ILE A 359 18.84 23.06 10.57
C ILE A 359 17.34 23.29 10.58
N ASP A 360 16.89 24.31 11.30
CA ASP A 360 15.48 24.67 11.42
C ASP A 360 14.83 24.87 10.04
N GLU A 361 13.71 24.20 9.82
CA GLU A 361 12.93 24.24 8.58
C GLU A 361 13.64 23.79 7.27
N GLU A 362 14.74 23.07 7.36
CA GLU A 362 15.50 22.57 6.21
C GLU A 362 14.62 21.77 5.24
N ALA A 363 13.61 21.04 5.75
CA ALA A 363 12.68 20.23 4.95
C ALA A 363 11.42 20.98 4.48
N ARG A 364 11.31 22.30 4.72
CA ARG A 364 10.13 23.10 4.32
C ARG A 364 9.85 23.00 2.81
N ARG A 365 10.88 23.07 1.97
CA ARG A 365 10.72 22.99 0.50
C ARG A 365 10.23 21.62 0.04
N LEU A 366 10.76 20.54 0.63
CA LEU A 366 10.32 19.18 0.34
C LEU A 366 8.86 18.97 0.74
N LEU A 367 8.48 19.43 1.95
CA LEU A 367 7.10 19.36 2.42
C LEU A 367 6.15 20.10 1.48
N ALA A 368 6.48 21.33 1.09
CA ALA A 368 5.66 22.12 0.16
C ALA A 368 5.49 21.40 -1.18
N ALA A 369 6.57 20.95 -1.81
CA ALA A 369 6.55 20.26 -3.09
C ALA A 369 5.71 18.96 -3.03
N ALA A 370 5.86 18.18 -1.96
CA ALA A 370 5.11 16.95 -1.79
C ALA A 370 3.60 17.17 -1.62
N LEU A 371 3.21 18.19 -0.86
CA LEU A 371 1.80 18.51 -0.64
C LEU A 371 1.14 19.10 -1.89
N ASP A 372 1.84 19.96 -2.63
CA ASP A 372 1.35 20.51 -3.89
C ASP A 372 1.19 19.42 -4.94
N TRP A 373 2.18 18.54 -5.07
CA TRP A 373 2.10 17.38 -5.97
C TRP A 373 0.92 16.47 -5.61
N LYS A 374 0.72 16.16 -4.32
CA LYS A 374 -0.38 15.31 -3.86
C LYS A 374 -1.74 15.93 -4.16
N LYS A 375 -1.89 17.24 -3.91
CA LYS A 375 -3.12 17.99 -4.21
C LYS A 375 -3.43 18.01 -5.71
N GLY A 376 -2.42 18.23 -6.55
CA GLY A 376 -2.55 18.16 -8.00
C GLY A 376 -3.02 16.78 -8.48
N ARG A 377 -2.45 15.72 -7.91
CA ARG A 377 -2.80 14.33 -8.21
C ARG A 377 -4.22 13.97 -7.78
N GLU A 378 -4.62 14.35 -6.57
CA GLU A 378 -5.99 14.12 -6.08
C GLU A 378 -7.04 14.84 -6.93
N LYS A 379 -6.70 16.03 -7.46
CA LYS A 379 -7.54 16.76 -8.39
C LYS A 379 -7.68 16.02 -9.73
N GLN A 380 -6.57 15.55 -10.30
CA GLN A 380 -6.57 14.73 -11.52
C GLN A 380 -7.36 13.43 -11.34
N ASP A 381 -7.17 12.72 -10.23
CA ASP A 381 -7.89 11.48 -9.94
C ASP A 381 -9.41 11.73 -9.82
N LYS A 382 -9.82 12.85 -9.20
CA LYS A 382 -11.24 13.26 -9.16
C LYS A 382 -11.78 13.60 -10.54
N GLU A 383 -11.05 14.35 -11.35
CA GLU A 383 -11.43 14.70 -12.72
C GLU A 383 -11.59 13.44 -13.58
N ILE A 384 -10.64 12.47 -13.45
CA ILE A 384 -10.71 11.18 -14.13
C ILE A 384 -11.93 10.37 -13.65
N GLU A 385 -12.21 10.36 -12.34
CA GLU A 385 -13.39 9.70 -11.78
C GLU A 385 -14.69 10.37 -12.26
N GLU A 386 -14.78 11.69 -12.21
CA GLU A 386 -15.95 12.44 -12.70
C GLU A 386 -16.19 12.22 -14.19
N GLU A 387 -15.15 12.15 -15.01
CA GLU A 387 -15.29 11.82 -16.43
C GLU A 387 -15.71 10.35 -16.66
N LYS A 388 -15.14 9.41 -15.93
CA LYS A 388 -15.56 7.99 -16.00
C LYS A 388 -17.03 7.82 -15.59
N TYR A 389 -17.48 8.56 -14.58
CA TYR A 389 -18.84 8.45 -14.03
C TYR A 389 -19.81 9.50 -14.61
N GLY A 390 -19.33 10.65 -15.09
CA GLY A 390 -20.15 11.64 -15.78
C GLY A 390 -20.75 11.10 -17.09
N LYS A 391 -20.02 10.25 -17.80
CA LYS A 391 -20.54 9.53 -19.00
C LYS A 391 -21.48 8.37 -18.65
N MET A 392 -21.40 7.79 -17.46
CA MET A 392 -22.39 6.82 -16.98
C MET A 392 -23.71 7.49 -16.56
N LYS A 393 -23.72 8.76 -16.17
CA LYS A 393 -24.95 9.51 -15.86
C LYS A 393 -25.92 9.66 -17.04
N ASN A 394 -25.43 9.56 -18.28
CA ASN A 394 -26.28 9.64 -19.49
C ASN A 394 -26.87 8.30 -19.94
N LYS A 395 -26.60 7.18 -19.24
CA LYS A 395 -27.30 5.90 -19.42
C LYS A 395 -27.86 5.44 -18.08
N GLY A 396 -28.96 6.10 -17.66
CA GLY A 396 -29.86 5.54 -16.66
C GLY A 396 -29.19 5.17 -15.34
N ASP A 397 -28.43 6.06 -14.72
CA ASP A 397 -28.13 5.97 -13.30
C ASP A 397 -29.43 6.30 -12.54
N TYR A 398 -30.27 5.28 -12.44
CA TYR A 398 -31.20 5.20 -11.33
C TYR A 398 -30.27 5.12 -10.07
N LYS A 399 -30.09 6.26 -9.38
CA LYS A 399 -29.89 6.20 -7.94
C LYS A 399 -31.12 5.52 -7.38
N VAL A 400 -31.09 4.19 -7.34
CA VAL A 400 -32.03 3.45 -6.51
C VAL A 400 -31.56 3.78 -5.10
N GLU A 401 -32.16 4.79 -4.47
CA GLU A 401 -32.13 4.90 -3.04
C GLU A 401 -32.76 3.61 -2.54
N ILE A 402 -31.90 2.70 -2.11
CA ILE A 402 -32.34 1.40 -1.63
C ILE A 402 -33.04 1.71 -0.31
N ASP A 403 -34.34 1.57 -0.30
CA ASP A 403 -35.13 1.64 0.93
C ASP A 403 -34.69 0.46 1.83
N THR A 404 -33.78 0.78 2.76
CA THR A 404 -33.21 -0.22 3.67
C THR A 404 -34.25 -0.90 4.54
N SER A 405 -35.44 -0.28 4.75
CA SER A 405 -36.55 -0.87 5.49
C SER A 405 -37.11 -2.13 4.82
N LYS A 406 -36.90 -2.29 3.51
CA LYS A 406 -37.31 -3.45 2.73
C LYS A 406 -36.28 -4.57 2.69
N ILE A 407 -35.05 -4.31 3.18
CA ILE A 407 -34.00 -5.32 3.21
C ILE A 407 -34.06 -6.07 4.53
N LYS A 408 -34.38 -7.36 4.47
CA LYS A 408 -34.36 -8.26 5.63
C LYS A 408 -33.14 -9.17 5.58
N GLU A 409 -32.68 -9.64 6.74
CA GLU A 409 -31.49 -10.52 6.83
C GLU A 409 -31.67 -11.85 6.08
N ASP A 410 -32.92 -12.31 5.90
CA ASP A 410 -33.22 -13.49 5.11
C ASP A 410 -32.87 -13.35 3.61
N MET A 411 -32.73 -12.11 3.11
CA MET A 411 -32.26 -11.79 1.75
C MET A 411 -30.75 -11.81 1.62
N PHE A 412 -30.00 -11.86 2.72
CA PHE A 412 -28.55 -11.85 2.65
C PHE A 412 -28.03 -13.13 1.97
N PRO A 413 -26.98 -13.02 1.15
CA PRO A 413 -26.34 -14.16 0.53
C PRO A 413 -25.84 -15.18 1.55
N LYS A 414 -25.83 -16.46 1.14
CA LYS A 414 -25.35 -17.54 2.00
C LYS A 414 -23.96 -17.31 2.60
N PRO A 415 -22.95 -16.80 1.85
CA PRO A 415 -21.65 -16.46 2.43
C PRO A 415 -21.72 -15.38 3.52
N ILE A 416 -22.59 -14.38 3.36
CA ILE A 416 -22.77 -13.33 4.37
C ILE A 416 -23.45 -13.87 5.61
N LYS A 417 -24.49 -14.70 5.45
CA LYS A 417 -25.16 -15.38 6.58
C LYS A 417 -24.20 -16.30 7.35
N LYS A 418 -23.29 -16.98 6.62
CA LYS A 418 -22.27 -17.83 7.22
C LYS A 418 -21.25 -17.00 7.99
N LEU A 419 -20.82 -15.86 7.40
CA LEU A 419 -19.92 -14.91 8.03
C LEU A 419 -20.49 -14.34 9.33
N LEU A 420 -21.78 -14.01 9.36
CA LEU A 420 -22.48 -13.47 10.55
C LEU A 420 -22.55 -14.45 11.73
N LYS A 421 -22.23 -15.73 11.54
CA LYS A 421 -22.12 -16.71 12.63
C LYS A 421 -20.80 -16.65 13.40
N GLY A 422 -19.92 -15.71 13.06
CA GLY A 422 -18.60 -15.57 13.65
C GLY A 422 -17.50 -16.35 12.92
N LEU A 423 -16.26 -16.02 13.22
CA LEU A 423 -15.05 -16.60 12.65
C LEU A 423 -14.04 -16.94 13.75
N LYS A 424 -13.30 -18.04 13.56
CA LYS A 424 -12.11 -18.36 14.36
C LYS A 424 -10.88 -17.63 13.83
N GLU A 425 -10.71 -17.60 12.52
CA GLU A 425 -9.59 -16.96 11.81
C GLU A 425 -10.07 -15.96 10.76
N GLY A 426 -9.20 -15.04 10.31
CA GLY A 426 -9.52 -14.08 9.26
C GLY A 426 -10.53 -12.99 9.64
N LYS A 427 -10.80 -12.79 10.93
CA LYS A 427 -11.79 -11.83 11.46
C LYS A 427 -11.63 -10.40 10.93
N LYS A 428 -10.41 -9.92 10.68
CA LYS A 428 -10.19 -8.60 10.08
C LYS A 428 -10.72 -8.51 8.64
N ARG A 429 -10.57 -9.58 7.85
CA ARG A 429 -11.15 -9.68 6.50
C ARG A 429 -12.67 -9.79 6.56
N GLY A 430 -13.20 -10.58 7.51
CA GLY A 430 -14.63 -10.67 7.77
C GLY A 430 -15.26 -9.33 8.15
N LEU A 431 -14.61 -8.57 9.04
CA LEU A 431 -15.02 -7.21 9.41
C LEU A 431 -15.09 -6.29 8.18
N PHE A 432 -14.07 -6.31 7.32
CA PHE A 432 -14.06 -5.53 6.09
C PHE A 432 -15.23 -5.88 5.17
N ILE A 433 -15.51 -7.18 4.96
CA ILE A 433 -16.66 -7.61 4.15
C ILE A 433 -17.96 -7.04 4.73
N LEU A 434 -18.19 -7.17 6.03
CA LEU A 434 -19.45 -6.74 6.67
C LEU A 434 -19.64 -5.23 6.61
N ILE A 435 -18.61 -4.44 6.96
CA ILE A 435 -18.71 -2.97 6.90
C ILE A 435 -19.03 -2.52 5.47
N THR A 436 -18.29 -3.01 4.49
CA THR A 436 -18.46 -2.61 3.09
C THR A 436 -19.80 -3.08 2.52
N PHE A 437 -20.27 -4.26 2.91
CA PHE A 437 -21.57 -4.81 2.51
C PHE A 437 -22.73 -3.98 3.06
N PHE A 438 -22.78 -3.73 4.36
CA PHE A 438 -23.87 -2.97 4.97
C PHE A 438 -23.89 -1.52 4.49
N ARG A 439 -22.73 -0.89 4.40
CA ARG A 439 -22.61 0.47 3.90
C ARG A 439 -23.04 0.60 2.45
N ALA A 440 -22.70 -0.36 1.59
CA ALA A 440 -23.08 -0.35 0.18
C ALA A 440 -24.60 -0.53 0.00
N LEU A 441 -25.26 -1.32 0.86
CA LEU A 441 -26.70 -1.45 0.91
C LEU A 441 -27.42 -0.18 1.43
N GLY A 442 -26.70 0.74 2.08
CA GLY A 442 -27.26 2.00 2.56
C GLY A 442 -27.69 2.00 4.03
N PHE A 443 -27.32 0.99 4.80
CA PHE A 443 -27.57 0.98 6.25
C PHE A 443 -26.80 2.11 6.94
N ASP A 444 -27.40 2.69 7.97
CA ASP A 444 -26.83 3.77 8.76
C ASP A 444 -25.72 3.29 9.72
N ALA A 445 -25.00 4.26 10.29
CA ALA A 445 -23.91 3.99 11.21
C ALA A 445 -24.35 3.22 12.46
N GLY A 446 -25.55 3.48 12.96
CA GLY A 446 -26.12 2.81 14.14
C GLY A 446 -26.33 1.33 13.87
N TYR A 447 -26.97 0.98 12.76
CA TYR A 447 -27.15 -0.40 12.35
C TYR A 447 -25.82 -1.14 12.17
N ILE A 448 -24.86 -0.50 11.46
CA ILE A 448 -23.53 -1.09 11.21
C ILE A 448 -22.82 -1.39 12.52
N ASN A 449 -22.78 -0.41 13.47
CA ASN A 449 -22.13 -0.60 14.76
C ASN A 449 -22.76 -1.75 15.55
N ASN A 450 -24.09 -1.79 15.64
CA ASN A 450 -24.81 -2.82 16.38
C ASN A 450 -24.58 -4.23 15.80
N LYS A 451 -24.72 -4.36 14.48
CA LYS A 451 -24.52 -5.67 13.81
C LYS A 451 -23.08 -6.18 13.91
N ILE A 452 -22.10 -5.30 13.81
CA ILE A 452 -20.70 -5.69 13.95
C ILE A 452 -20.37 -6.04 15.41
N LYS A 453 -20.96 -5.36 16.37
CA LYS A 453 -20.82 -5.70 17.79
C LYS A 453 -21.40 -7.10 18.06
N GLU A 454 -22.65 -7.38 17.62
CA GLU A 454 -23.28 -8.70 17.71
C GLU A 454 -22.40 -9.79 17.07
N TRP A 455 -21.89 -9.53 15.86
CA TRP A 455 -20.99 -10.44 15.19
C TRP A 455 -19.67 -10.69 15.93
N ASN A 456 -19.09 -9.65 16.53
CA ASN A 456 -17.82 -9.79 17.26
C ASN A 456 -17.97 -10.61 18.55
N GLU A 457 -19.15 -10.61 19.17
CA GLU A 457 -19.44 -11.48 20.31
C GLU A 457 -19.36 -12.98 19.96
N LEU A 458 -19.57 -13.32 18.69
CA LEU A 458 -19.52 -14.70 18.16
C LEU A 458 -18.12 -15.11 17.69
N ASN A 459 -17.14 -14.20 17.71
CA ASN A 459 -15.76 -14.47 17.31
C ASN A 459 -14.90 -14.99 18.47
N GLU A 460 -14.00 -15.93 18.18
CA GLU A 460 -13.07 -16.47 19.18
C GLU A 460 -11.62 -16.48 18.65
N PRO A 461 -10.68 -15.71 19.29
CA PRO A 461 -10.93 -14.61 20.23
C PRO A 461 -11.61 -13.39 19.56
N LYS A 462 -12.29 -12.57 20.34
CA LYS A 462 -12.93 -11.33 19.84
C LYS A 462 -11.90 -10.33 19.31
N LEU A 463 -12.30 -9.53 18.32
CA LEU A 463 -11.52 -8.35 17.92
C LEU A 463 -11.63 -7.26 18.99
N LYS A 464 -10.55 -6.50 19.16
CA LYS A 464 -10.54 -5.34 20.07
C LYS A 464 -11.52 -4.27 19.60
N GLU A 465 -12.34 -3.74 20.51
CA GLU A 465 -13.37 -2.73 20.18
C GLU A 465 -12.77 -1.47 19.53
N GLY A 466 -11.62 -0.99 20.01
CA GLY A 466 -10.92 0.15 19.43
C GLY A 466 -10.56 -0.07 17.95
N TYR A 467 -10.15 -1.31 17.57
CA TYR A 467 -9.88 -1.66 16.17
C TYR A 467 -11.16 -1.62 15.34
N ILE A 468 -12.25 -2.21 15.82
CA ILE A 468 -13.54 -2.22 15.13
C ILE A 468 -14.03 -0.79 14.90
N ARG A 469 -14.03 0.05 15.96
CA ARG A 469 -14.43 1.46 15.88
C ARG A 469 -13.61 2.22 14.84
N SER A 470 -12.28 2.07 14.85
CA SER A 470 -11.40 2.75 13.89
C SER A 470 -11.70 2.35 12.45
N GLN A 471 -12.02 1.08 12.18
CA GLN A 471 -12.38 0.60 10.85
C GLN A 471 -13.74 1.15 10.39
N ILE A 472 -14.75 1.12 11.24
CA ILE A 472 -16.09 1.66 10.93
C ILE A 472 -15.98 3.15 10.65
N ASP A 473 -15.34 3.92 11.53
CA ASP A 473 -15.17 5.38 11.39
C ASP A 473 -14.43 5.74 10.11
N TRP A 474 -13.38 4.99 9.78
CA TRP A 474 -12.64 5.19 8.55
C TRP A 474 -13.53 4.98 7.32
N HIS A 475 -14.27 3.87 7.28
CA HIS A 475 -15.17 3.59 6.17
C HIS A 475 -16.30 4.62 6.05
N LEU A 476 -16.88 5.08 7.16
CA LEU A 476 -17.95 6.07 7.16
C LEU A 476 -17.49 7.46 6.68
N LYS A 477 -16.23 7.83 6.94
CA LYS A 477 -15.63 9.10 6.49
C LYS A 477 -15.28 9.14 5.00
N GLN A 478 -15.24 7.98 4.31
CA GLN A 478 -14.96 7.98 2.88
C GLN A 478 -16.11 8.59 2.10
N ASN A 479 -15.84 9.54 1.21
CA ASN A 479 -16.85 10.15 0.32
C ASN A 479 -17.47 9.11 -0.63
N ARG A 480 -16.72 8.06 -0.97
CA ARG A 480 -17.17 6.97 -1.83
C ARG A 480 -17.46 5.71 -1.02
N LYS A 481 -18.56 5.03 -1.36
CA LYS A 481 -18.88 3.72 -0.81
C LYS A 481 -17.93 2.66 -1.41
N ILE A 482 -17.07 2.11 -0.58
CA ILE A 482 -16.25 0.94 -0.96
C ILE A 482 -17.17 -0.27 -1.02
N LEU A 483 -17.16 -0.96 -2.16
CA LEU A 483 -17.97 -2.17 -2.35
C LEU A 483 -17.34 -3.38 -1.66
N PRO A 484 -18.14 -4.36 -1.21
CA PRO A 484 -17.59 -5.62 -0.70
C PRO A 484 -16.82 -6.35 -1.81
N PRO A 485 -15.79 -7.14 -1.46
CA PRO A 485 -15.01 -7.91 -2.42
C PRO A 485 -15.91 -8.78 -3.29
N ASN A 486 -15.51 -9.01 -4.53
CA ASN A 486 -16.17 -9.98 -5.39
C ASN A 486 -15.88 -11.41 -4.92
N TYR A 487 -16.77 -12.34 -5.25
CA TYR A 487 -16.66 -13.74 -4.86
C TYR A 487 -15.46 -14.49 -5.48
N ASP A 488 -14.92 -13.98 -6.58
CA ASP A 488 -13.71 -14.49 -7.23
C ASP A 488 -12.42 -14.12 -6.47
N ASN A 489 -12.50 -13.24 -5.47
CA ASN A 489 -11.39 -12.96 -4.56
C ASN A 489 -11.31 -14.07 -3.49
N GLU A 490 -10.54 -15.11 -3.80
CA GLU A 490 -10.41 -16.30 -2.96
C GLU A 490 -10.01 -15.98 -1.51
N SER A 491 -9.13 -15.01 -1.31
CA SER A 491 -8.65 -14.63 0.03
C SER A 491 -9.74 -14.12 0.97
N PHE A 492 -10.86 -13.58 0.44
CA PHE A 492 -11.96 -13.06 1.24
C PHE A 492 -13.10 -14.06 1.47
N TYR A 493 -13.29 -15.05 0.59
CA TYR A 493 -14.44 -15.96 0.73
C TYR A 493 -14.03 -17.41 0.85
N LYS A 494 -13.14 -17.90 0.01
CA LYS A 494 -12.68 -19.29 0.02
C LYS A 494 -11.81 -19.57 1.25
N ASP A 495 -10.80 -18.73 1.49
CA ASP A 495 -9.89 -18.88 2.63
C ASP A 495 -10.58 -18.67 3.97
N LEU A 496 -11.72 -17.97 4.01
CA LEU A 496 -12.57 -17.84 5.20
C LEU A 496 -13.59 -18.99 5.34
N GLY A 497 -13.60 -19.96 4.43
CA GLY A 497 -14.51 -21.08 4.44
C GLY A 497 -15.98 -20.68 4.28
N LEU A 498 -16.27 -19.56 3.61
CA LEU A 498 -17.62 -19.03 3.45
C LEU A 498 -18.42 -19.73 2.33
N PHE A 499 -17.74 -20.44 1.43
CA PHE A 499 -18.35 -21.33 0.45
C PHE A 499 -18.21 -22.79 0.88
N ASP A 500 -19.18 -23.59 0.53
CA ASP A 500 -19.10 -25.04 0.68
C ASP A 500 -18.24 -25.64 -0.46
N ALA A 501 -17.69 -26.83 -0.24
CA ALA A 501 -16.85 -27.52 -1.22
C ALA A 501 -17.59 -27.70 -2.56
N GLY A 502 -17.01 -27.19 -3.65
CA GLY A 502 -17.58 -27.24 -5.00
C GLY A 502 -18.65 -26.18 -5.30
N GLU A 503 -19.02 -25.34 -4.34
CA GLU A 503 -19.99 -24.26 -4.56
C GLU A 503 -19.38 -23.15 -5.41
N ARG A 504 -20.04 -22.82 -6.53
CA ARG A 504 -19.67 -21.69 -7.39
C ARG A 504 -20.73 -20.60 -7.34
N PRO A 505 -20.38 -19.35 -7.01
CA PRO A 505 -21.35 -18.27 -6.97
C PRO A 505 -21.89 -17.99 -8.38
N LYS A 506 -23.21 -17.84 -8.51
CA LYS A 506 -23.89 -17.50 -9.78
C LYS A 506 -23.75 -16.03 -10.16
N VAL A 507 -23.19 -15.20 -9.29
CA VAL A 507 -23.00 -13.74 -9.46
C VAL A 507 -21.63 -13.35 -8.92
N LYS A 508 -21.13 -12.19 -9.36
CA LYS A 508 -19.79 -11.73 -8.95
C LYS A 508 -19.73 -11.19 -7.53
N ASN A 509 -20.82 -10.60 -7.03
CA ASN A 509 -20.76 -9.78 -5.82
C ASN A 509 -22.01 -10.02 -4.95
N PRO A 510 -21.88 -10.03 -3.61
CA PRO A 510 -23.01 -10.26 -2.70
C PRO A 510 -24.15 -9.23 -2.83
N LEU A 511 -23.85 -7.99 -3.20
CA LEU A 511 -24.88 -6.97 -3.41
C LEU A 511 -25.84 -7.34 -4.55
N VAL A 512 -25.32 -7.96 -5.61
CA VAL A 512 -26.13 -8.37 -6.76
C VAL A 512 -27.19 -9.42 -6.36
N GLU A 513 -26.86 -10.30 -5.42
CA GLU A 513 -27.84 -11.29 -4.91
C GLU A 513 -28.96 -10.60 -4.13
N VAL A 514 -28.62 -9.70 -3.22
CA VAL A 514 -29.62 -8.94 -2.44
C VAL A 514 -30.55 -8.15 -3.37
N MET A 515 -29.97 -7.46 -4.36
CA MET A 515 -30.75 -6.67 -5.32
C MET A 515 -31.68 -7.52 -6.20
N ARG A 516 -31.23 -8.71 -6.59
CA ARG A 516 -32.09 -9.67 -7.33
C ARG A 516 -33.26 -10.17 -6.48
N GLU A 517 -32.99 -10.50 -5.23
CA GLU A 517 -34.00 -10.97 -4.32
C GLU A 517 -35.03 -9.88 -3.97
N LEU A 518 -34.55 -8.64 -3.74
CA LEU A 518 -35.40 -7.48 -3.50
C LEU A 518 -36.36 -7.25 -4.69
N ARG A 519 -35.84 -7.27 -5.93
CA ARG A 519 -36.66 -7.14 -7.14
C ARG A 519 -37.72 -8.24 -7.24
N LYS A 520 -37.35 -9.49 -7.01
CA LYS A 520 -38.32 -10.62 -7.05
C LYS A 520 -39.46 -10.40 -6.06
N ARG A 521 -39.19 -9.98 -4.84
CA ARG A 521 -40.22 -9.75 -3.81
C ARG A 521 -41.08 -8.54 -4.15
N THR A 522 -40.51 -7.49 -4.71
CA THR A 522 -41.25 -6.31 -5.17
C THR A 522 -42.22 -6.68 -6.30
N PHE A 523 -41.78 -7.47 -7.29
CA PHE A 523 -42.64 -7.95 -8.37
C PHE A 523 -43.76 -8.87 -7.88
N LYS A 524 -43.47 -9.79 -6.94
CA LYS A 524 -44.44 -10.68 -6.35
C LYS A 524 -45.56 -9.90 -5.63
N ASN A 525 -45.17 -8.93 -4.79
CA ASN A 525 -46.13 -8.10 -4.07
C ASN A 525 -46.98 -7.21 -5.03
N TYR A 526 -46.41 -6.78 -6.16
CA TYR A 526 -47.18 -6.04 -7.18
C TYR A 526 -48.21 -6.94 -7.88
N SER A 527 -47.85 -8.18 -8.24
CA SER A 527 -48.74 -9.12 -8.88
C SER A 527 -49.84 -9.65 -7.96
N GLU A 528 -49.62 -9.69 -6.63
CA GLU A 528 -50.63 -10.08 -5.64
C GLU A 528 -51.61 -8.94 -5.29
N ARG A 529 -51.24 -7.66 -5.52
CA ARG A 529 -52.11 -6.50 -5.32
C ARG A 529 -52.99 -6.16 -6.51
N HIS A 530 -52.71 -6.77 -7.65
CA HIS A 530 -53.46 -6.53 -8.91
C HIS A 530 -54.15 -7.80 -9.43
N LYS A 531 -54.21 -8.85 -8.60
CA LYS A 531 -55.18 -9.97 -8.67
C LYS A 531 -56.31 -9.70 -7.68
#